data_24d0aaa02e0a81e5b298a6ca8ca722a2
#
_entry.id   24d0aaa02e0a81e5b298a6ca8ca722a2
#
_cell.length_a   1.000
_cell.length_b   1.000
_cell.length_c   1.000
_cell.angle_alpha   90.00
_cell.angle_beta   90.00
_cell.angle_gamma   90.00
#
_symmetry.space_group_name_H-M   'P 1'
#
loop_
_entity.id
_entity.type
_entity.pdbx_description
1 polymer ?
#
loop_
_entity_poly.entity_id
_entity_poly.type
_entity_poly.pdbx_seq_one_letter_code
_entity_poly.pdbx_strand_id
1 'polypeptide(L)'
;MAINKSFVIKNGVQVSTDLIIGDADNNKVGIGTTIPGYELHVGRGRKSRGGIGATDLVVTGVATVTNLNVTGLSTFAGALNVDGTVDFSKDVVFNGTNDITYDQSESALVFNDGAAIRVGTSSDFSISHDGSNTILRENGTGDLKILSSRIQLGHTRNPAVGDTAAVFTEGGASELWFNSNKKFETVAIGATIFGDFIVAGVTTTQKLNVTGVATVGGALSLPDNTKAQFGTGGDLLIYHDSSDSYIDDQGTGDLIIRGSADIKLQSASGENYIIANDTGSVEAYFDNSK
;
A
#
# COMPACT_ATOMS: atom_id res chain seq x y z
N MET A 1 -76.64 9.38 -44.56
CA MET A 1 -76.41 10.83 -44.76
C MET A 1 -75.20 11.18 -43.92
N ALA A 2 -74.03 11.35 -44.52
CA ALA A 2 -72.86 11.82 -43.78
C ALA A 2 -72.99 13.29 -43.52
N ILE A 3 -73.01 13.71 -42.26
CA ILE A 3 -73.01 15.13 -41.90
C ILE A 3 -71.58 15.63 -42.13
N ASN A 4 -71.37 16.35 -43.22
CA ASN A 4 -70.16 17.12 -43.45
C ASN A 4 -70.08 18.22 -42.38
N LYS A 5 -69.27 18.03 -41.36
CA LYS A 5 -68.91 19.08 -40.43
C LYS A 5 -67.96 20.03 -41.18
N SER A 6 -68.43 21.19 -41.55
CA SER A 6 -67.63 22.23 -42.18
C SER A 6 -66.51 22.72 -41.23
N PHE A 7 -65.30 22.68 -41.69
CA PHE A 7 -64.13 23.28 -41.04
C PHE A 7 -64.17 24.79 -41.30
N VAL A 8 -64.36 25.59 -40.25
CA VAL A 8 -64.43 27.05 -40.36
C VAL A 8 -63.07 27.66 -39.99
N ILE A 9 -62.36 28.18 -40.99
CA ILE A 9 -61.10 28.91 -40.77
C ILE A 9 -61.42 30.39 -40.74
N LYS A 10 -61.17 31.08 -39.62
CA LYS A 10 -61.47 32.52 -39.49
C LYS A 10 -60.38 33.47 -40.02
N ASN A 11 -59.14 33.04 -40.21
CA ASN A 11 -58.06 33.81 -40.82
C ASN A 11 -57.06 32.90 -41.49
N GLY A 12 -57.04 32.91 -42.80
CA GLY A 12 -56.05 32.44 -43.74
C GLY A 12 -55.19 31.20 -43.40
N VAL A 13 -55.66 30.04 -43.85
CA VAL A 13 -54.77 28.90 -44.10
C VAL A 13 -54.52 28.85 -45.61
N GLN A 14 -53.35 29.10 -46.09
CA GLN A 14 -52.94 28.82 -47.44
C GLN A 14 -52.47 27.38 -47.53
N VAL A 15 -53.29 26.49 -48.00
CA VAL A 15 -52.97 25.08 -48.27
C VAL A 15 -52.61 24.94 -49.72
N SER A 16 -51.37 24.68 -50.03
CA SER A 16 -50.90 24.20 -51.33
C SER A 16 -51.12 22.68 -51.41
N THR A 17 -51.24 22.10 -52.61
CA THR A 17 -51.65 20.70 -52.86
C THR A 17 -50.90 19.64 -52.04
N ASP A 18 -49.76 19.95 -51.46
CA ASP A 18 -48.93 18.97 -50.72
C ASP A 18 -48.51 19.50 -49.34
N LEU A 19 -49.06 20.62 -48.86
CA LEU A 19 -48.57 21.23 -47.65
C LEU A 19 -49.15 20.63 -46.36
N ILE A 20 -50.47 20.41 -46.34
CA ILE A 20 -51.16 19.75 -45.26
C ILE A 20 -52.19 18.79 -45.86
N ILE A 21 -52.08 17.51 -45.55
CA ILE A 21 -53.00 16.47 -45.98
C ILE A 21 -53.69 15.86 -44.76
N GLY A 22 -55.00 15.92 -44.72
CA GLY A 22 -55.80 15.16 -43.75
C GLY A 22 -56.26 13.85 -44.38
N ASP A 23 -55.81 12.75 -43.88
CA ASP A 23 -56.31 11.42 -44.26
C ASP A 23 -57.40 11.03 -43.24
N ALA A 24 -58.63 11.30 -43.64
CA ALA A 24 -59.79 11.09 -42.76
C ALA A 24 -60.09 9.59 -42.52
N ASP A 25 -59.72 8.75 -43.50
CA ASP A 25 -59.99 7.31 -43.41
C ASP A 25 -59.07 6.63 -42.37
N ASN A 26 -57.86 7.16 -42.17
CA ASN A 26 -56.88 6.61 -41.26
C ASN A 26 -56.57 7.54 -40.06
N ASN A 27 -57.31 8.66 -39.88
CA ASN A 27 -57.08 9.65 -38.81
C ASN A 27 -55.67 10.20 -38.73
N LYS A 28 -55.08 10.57 -39.90
CA LYS A 28 -53.71 11.04 -40.00
C LYS A 28 -53.62 12.43 -40.63
N VAL A 29 -52.61 13.19 -40.22
CA VAL A 29 -52.25 14.47 -40.79
C VAL A 29 -50.85 14.40 -41.35
N GLY A 30 -50.67 14.72 -42.63
CA GLY A 30 -49.39 14.86 -43.28
C GLY A 30 -49.05 16.34 -43.47
N ILE A 31 -47.84 16.76 -43.10
CA ILE A 31 -47.27 18.04 -43.43
C ILE A 31 -46.08 17.79 -44.35
N GLY A 32 -46.16 18.24 -45.61
CA GLY A 32 -45.12 18.00 -46.61
C GLY A 32 -45.06 16.51 -47.09
N THR A 33 -46.13 15.78 -46.93
CA THR A 33 -46.27 14.39 -47.41
C THR A 33 -47.73 14.11 -47.74
N THR A 34 -47.96 13.37 -48.82
CA THR A 34 -49.29 12.92 -49.27
C THR A 34 -49.67 11.54 -48.70
N ILE A 35 -48.71 10.86 -48.09
CA ILE A 35 -48.91 9.52 -47.51
C ILE A 35 -48.44 9.52 -46.04
N PRO A 36 -49.29 10.05 -45.11
CA PRO A 36 -48.90 10.10 -43.70
C PRO A 36 -48.85 8.67 -43.09
N GLY A 37 -47.66 8.28 -42.62
CA GLY A 37 -47.44 7.00 -41.95
C GLY A 37 -47.83 7.01 -40.48
N TYR A 38 -47.96 8.20 -39.86
CA TYR A 38 -48.26 8.41 -38.44
C TYR A 38 -49.45 9.37 -38.30
N GLU A 39 -50.05 9.47 -37.12
CA GLU A 39 -51.15 10.43 -36.87
C GLU A 39 -50.77 11.87 -37.22
N LEU A 40 -49.55 12.30 -36.95
CA LEU A 40 -48.97 13.51 -37.51
C LEU A 40 -47.63 13.15 -38.18
N HIS A 41 -47.58 13.25 -39.51
CA HIS A 41 -46.38 12.99 -40.30
C HIS A 41 -45.87 14.30 -40.93
N VAL A 42 -44.68 14.77 -40.52
CA VAL A 42 -44.00 15.88 -41.16
C VAL A 42 -42.96 15.32 -42.12
N GLY A 43 -43.28 15.28 -43.40
CA GLY A 43 -42.43 14.67 -44.43
C GLY A 43 -41.35 15.64 -44.97
N ARG A 44 -40.38 15.09 -45.68
CA ARG A 44 -39.36 15.85 -46.40
C ARG A 44 -39.86 16.30 -47.76
N GLY A 45 -39.99 17.60 -47.98
CA GLY A 45 -40.02 18.15 -49.35
C GLY A 45 -38.64 17.96 -50.03
N ARG A 46 -38.62 17.88 -51.36
CA ARG A 46 -37.44 17.53 -52.20
C ARG A 46 -36.19 18.40 -52.03
N LYS A 47 -36.20 19.51 -51.26
CA LYS A 47 -35.05 20.42 -51.08
C LYS A 47 -34.95 21.13 -49.73
N SER A 48 -35.71 20.73 -48.71
CA SER A 48 -35.56 21.35 -47.38
C SER A 48 -35.43 20.30 -46.29
N ARG A 49 -34.63 20.59 -45.27
CA ARG A 49 -34.57 19.83 -44.05
C ARG A 49 -35.96 19.92 -43.39
N GLY A 50 -36.77 18.84 -43.48
CA GLY A 50 -38.03 18.75 -42.76
C GLY A 50 -37.75 18.78 -41.27
N GLY A 51 -38.47 19.55 -40.51
CA GLY A 51 -38.36 19.61 -39.08
C GLY A 51 -39.51 20.42 -38.47
N ILE A 52 -39.73 20.25 -37.19
CA ILE A 52 -40.61 21.04 -36.38
C ILE A 52 -39.75 22.12 -35.72
N GLY A 53 -39.93 23.39 -36.16
CA GLY A 53 -39.40 24.54 -35.45
C GLY A 53 -40.40 24.94 -34.38
N ALA A 54 -40.05 24.71 -33.13
CA ALA A 54 -40.86 25.10 -31.99
C ALA A 54 -39.96 25.71 -30.92
N THR A 55 -40.45 26.69 -30.21
CA THR A 55 -39.77 27.26 -29.04
C THR A 55 -39.76 26.21 -27.93
N ASP A 56 -40.88 25.45 -27.77
CA ASP A 56 -41.02 24.39 -26.83
C ASP A 56 -41.64 23.16 -27.50
N LEU A 57 -41.00 21.99 -27.30
CA LEU A 57 -41.55 20.71 -27.71
C LEU A 57 -41.75 19.86 -26.44
N VAL A 58 -43.00 19.61 -26.08
CA VAL A 58 -43.36 18.75 -24.95
C VAL A 58 -43.80 17.38 -25.46
N VAL A 59 -43.07 16.35 -25.10
CA VAL A 59 -43.42 14.94 -25.35
C VAL A 59 -43.77 14.28 -24.02
N THR A 60 -45.02 13.96 -23.80
CA THR A 60 -45.51 13.31 -22.54
C THR A 60 -45.36 11.81 -22.54
N GLY A 61 -44.85 11.22 -23.59
CA GLY A 61 -44.63 9.79 -23.76
C GLY A 61 -43.21 9.48 -24.22
N VAL A 62 -43.06 8.57 -25.16
CA VAL A 62 -41.78 8.12 -25.72
C VAL A 62 -41.42 8.94 -26.95
N ALA A 63 -40.26 9.55 -27.03
CA ALA A 63 -39.70 10.09 -28.24
C ALA A 63 -38.64 9.12 -28.79
N THR A 64 -38.87 8.57 -30.00
CA THR A 64 -37.86 7.78 -30.71
C THR A 64 -37.19 8.66 -31.78
N VAL A 65 -35.90 8.88 -31.63
CA VAL A 65 -35.10 9.69 -32.57
C VAL A 65 -33.86 8.89 -33.01
N THR A 66 -33.54 8.92 -34.29
CA THR A 66 -32.34 8.28 -34.83
C THR A 66 -31.07 9.02 -34.41
N ASN A 67 -31.15 10.38 -34.43
CA ASN A 67 -30.06 11.25 -34.01
C ASN A 67 -30.65 12.43 -33.23
N LEU A 68 -30.20 12.65 -32.03
CA LEU A 68 -30.52 13.81 -31.19
C LEU A 68 -29.28 14.69 -31.09
N ASN A 69 -29.37 15.91 -31.63
CA ASN A 69 -28.32 16.94 -31.49
C ASN A 69 -28.85 18.06 -30.59
N VAL A 70 -28.30 18.18 -29.39
CA VAL A 70 -28.61 19.24 -28.43
C VAL A 70 -27.43 20.20 -28.38
N THR A 71 -27.62 21.43 -28.84
CA THR A 71 -26.56 22.45 -28.85
C THR A 71 -26.53 23.32 -27.59
N GLY A 72 -27.43 23.06 -26.64
CA GLY A 72 -27.53 23.78 -25.38
C GLY A 72 -27.51 22.83 -24.18
N LEU A 73 -28.15 23.25 -23.10
CA LEU A 73 -28.27 22.46 -21.85
C LEU A 73 -29.26 21.33 -22.06
N SER A 74 -28.86 20.12 -21.65
CA SER A 74 -29.72 18.95 -21.57
C SER A 74 -29.80 18.47 -20.12
N THR A 75 -31.02 18.36 -19.56
CA THR A 75 -31.25 17.89 -18.17
C THR A 75 -32.06 16.61 -18.24
N PHE A 76 -31.53 15.56 -17.60
CA PHE A 76 -32.23 14.29 -17.37
C PHE A 76 -32.63 14.22 -15.90
N ALA A 77 -33.91 14.33 -15.61
CA ALA A 77 -34.43 14.26 -14.24
C ALA A 77 -34.47 12.81 -13.69
N GLY A 78 -34.32 11.83 -14.58
CA GLY A 78 -34.26 10.40 -14.24
C GLY A 78 -32.93 9.78 -14.66
N ALA A 79 -32.88 8.45 -14.72
CA ALA A 79 -31.72 7.73 -15.20
C ALA A 79 -31.50 7.94 -16.70
N LEU A 80 -30.27 8.16 -17.12
CA LEU A 80 -29.83 8.07 -18.51
C LEU A 80 -29.29 6.64 -18.73
N ASN A 81 -30.02 5.84 -19.52
CA ASN A 81 -29.56 4.51 -19.96
C ASN A 81 -28.98 4.60 -21.36
N VAL A 82 -27.74 4.16 -21.53
CA VAL A 82 -27.04 4.16 -22.82
C VAL A 82 -26.53 2.75 -23.08
N ASP A 83 -27.09 2.11 -24.12
CA ASP A 83 -26.70 0.74 -24.54
C ASP A 83 -25.44 0.72 -25.43
N GLY A 84 -24.80 1.84 -25.63
CA GLY A 84 -23.60 1.97 -26.47
C GLY A 84 -22.49 2.73 -25.77
N THR A 85 -21.52 3.19 -26.57
CA THR A 85 -20.41 4.01 -26.07
C THR A 85 -20.89 5.44 -25.82
N VAL A 86 -20.46 6.03 -24.71
CA VAL A 86 -20.56 7.48 -24.45
C VAL A 86 -19.19 8.10 -24.69
N ASP A 87 -19.12 9.06 -25.61
CA ASP A 87 -17.90 9.82 -25.91
C ASP A 87 -18.02 11.24 -25.33
N PHE A 88 -17.11 11.56 -24.44
CA PHE A 88 -17.00 12.90 -23.84
C PHE A 88 -15.77 13.61 -24.42
N SER A 89 -16.00 14.66 -25.19
CA SER A 89 -14.91 15.50 -25.76
C SER A 89 -14.52 16.67 -24.86
N LYS A 90 -15.02 16.71 -23.62
CA LYS A 90 -14.78 17.72 -22.60
C LYS A 90 -14.75 17.04 -21.23
N ASP A 91 -14.36 17.79 -20.21
CA ASP A 91 -14.36 17.33 -18.83
C ASP A 91 -15.74 16.84 -18.39
N VAL A 92 -15.74 15.78 -17.59
CA VAL A 92 -16.94 15.23 -16.95
C VAL A 92 -16.78 15.36 -15.45
N VAL A 93 -17.71 16.08 -14.81
CA VAL A 93 -17.68 16.28 -13.36
C VAL A 93 -18.83 15.51 -12.73
N PHE A 94 -18.50 14.64 -11.76
CA PHE A 94 -19.46 14.01 -10.84
C PHE A 94 -19.51 14.86 -9.57
N ASN A 95 -20.51 15.75 -9.50
CA ASN A 95 -20.65 16.70 -8.40
C ASN A 95 -21.05 16.00 -7.12
N GLY A 96 -20.36 16.29 -6.03
CA GLY A 96 -20.59 15.78 -4.69
C GLY A 96 -20.04 16.74 -3.63
N THR A 97 -19.88 16.25 -2.42
CA THR A 97 -19.16 17.00 -1.38
C THR A 97 -17.67 17.10 -1.74
N ASN A 98 -17.15 16.04 -2.36
CA ASN A 98 -15.80 15.95 -2.90
C ASN A 98 -15.93 15.44 -4.34
N ASP A 99 -15.64 16.30 -5.31
CA ASP A 99 -15.86 16.01 -6.71
C ASP A 99 -14.88 14.97 -7.28
N ILE A 100 -15.37 14.21 -8.26
CA ILE A 100 -14.55 13.36 -9.12
C ILE A 100 -14.68 13.92 -10.53
N THR A 101 -13.56 14.21 -11.18
CA THR A 101 -13.53 14.83 -12.50
C THR A 101 -12.74 13.97 -13.48
N TYR A 102 -13.31 13.66 -14.64
CA TYR A 102 -12.48 13.28 -15.79
C TYR A 102 -11.95 14.54 -16.44
N ASP A 103 -10.66 14.77 -16.34
CA ASP A 103 -9.93 15.89 -16.96
C ASP A 103 -9.39 15.44 -18.32
N GLN A 104 -9.98 15.95 -19.38
CA GLN A 104 -9.60 15.61 -20.75
C GLN A 104 -8.21 16.17 -21.11
N SER A 105 -7.84 17.32 -20.57
CA SER A 105 -6.56 17.96 -20.88
C SER A 105 -5.36 17.18 -20.30
N GLU A 106 -5.56 16.51 -19.18
CA GLU A 106 -4.54 15.67 -18.52
C GLU A 106 -4.74 14.17 -18.80
N SER A 107 -5.83 13.80 -19.48
CA SER A 107 -6.23 12.40 -19.71
C SER A 107 -6.32 11.60 -18.39
N ALA A 108 -6.83 12.23 -17.34
CA ALA A 108 -6.86 11.72 -15.99
C ALA A 108 -8.26 11.69 -15.39
N LEU A 109 -8.52 10.71 -14.52
CA LEU A 109 -9.65 10.73 -13.60
C LEU A 109 -9.15 11.25 -12.26
N VAL A 110 -9.54 12.45 -11.90
CA VAL A 110 -9.09 13.17 -10.70
C VAL A 110 -10.08 12.97 -9.57
N PHE A 111 -9.59 12.50 -8.43
CA PHE A 111 -10.32 12.40 -7.17
C PHE A 111 -9.81 13.53 -6.27
N ASN A 112 -10.64 14.53 -6.00
CA ASN A 112 -10.29 15.63 -5.12
C ASN A 112 -10.08 15.15 -3.68
N ASP A 113 -9.44 15.99 -2.85
CA ASP A 113 -9.20 15.68 -1.44
C ASP A 113 -10.50 15.26 -0.73
N GLY A 114 -10.43 14.14 -0.03
CA GLY A 114 -11.58 13.55 0.62
C GLY A 114 -12.48 12.69 -0.29
N ALA A 115 -12.32 12.74 -1.62
CA ALA A 115 -12.91 11.75 -2.50
C ALA A 115 -12.15 10.41 -2.38
N ALA A 116 -12.82 9.29 -2.64
CA ALA A 116 -12.22 7.98 -2.50
C ALA A 116 -12.69 7.00 -3.58
N ILE A 117 -11.79 6.14 -4.00
CA ILE A 117 -12.13 4.88 -4.67
C ILE A 117 -12.48 3.89 -3.56
N ARG A 118 -13.68 3.30 -3.62
CA ARG A 118 -14.15 2.33 -2.63
C ARG A 118 -14.53 1.03 -3.33
N VAL A 119 -14.09 -0.09 -2.77
CA VAL A 119 -14.34 -1.43 -3.30
C VAL A 119 -14.89 -2.31 -2.19
N GLY A 120 -15.80 -3.21 -2.54
CA GLY A 120 -16.53 -4.05 -1.58
C GLY A 120 -17.85 -3.43 -1.15
N THR A 121 -18.80 -4.28 -0.72
CA THR A 121 -20.19 -3.88 -0.39
C THR A 121 -20.25 -2.86 0.77
N SER A 122 -19.33 -2.97 1.72
CA SER A 122 -19.21 -2.09 2.89
C SER A 122 -18.01 -1.15 2.81
N SER A 123 -17.50 -0.88 1.60
CA SER A 123 -16.28 -0.09 1.40
C SER A 123 -15.07 -0.73 2.10
N ASP A 124 -14.93 -2.04 1.92
CA ASP A 124 -13.90 -2.84 2.59
C ASP A 124 -12.49 -2.38 2.25
N PHE A 125 -12.26 -1.98 1.00
CA PHE A 125 -11.01 -1.36 0.56
C PHE A 125 -11.25 0.06 0.06
N SER A 126 -10.33 0.98 0.38
CA SER A 126 -10.37 2.36 -0.13
C SER A 126 -8.99 2.92 -0.46
N ILE A 127 -8.97 3.80 -1.47
CA ILE A 127 -7.84 4.68 -1.80
C ILE A 127 -8.35 6.10 -1.73
N SER A 128 -7.69 6.95 -0.96
CA SER A 128 -8.06 8.37 -0.80
C SER A 128 -6.85 9.25 -0.49
N HIS A 129 -7.02 10.55 -0.72
CA HIS A 129 -6.09 11.58 -0.24
C HIS A 129 -6.87 12.55 0.66
N ASP A 130 -6.31 12.92 1.82
CA ASP A 130 -6.99 13.74 2.82
C ASP A 130 -6.50 15.21 2.85
N GLY A 131 -5.75 15.62 1.82
CA GLY A 131 -5.08 16.92 1.75
C GLY A 131 -3.63 16.89 2.28
N SER A 132 -3.23 15.81 2.92
CA SER A 132 -1.88 15.62 3.46
C SER A 132 -1.32 14.24 3.14
N ASN A 133 -2.13 13.20 3.26
CA ASN A 133 -1.71 11.81 3.13
C ASN A 133 -2.50 11.08 2.05
N THR A 134 -1.81 10.24 1.28
CA THR A 134 -2.46 9.21 0.46
C THR A 134 -2.60 7.93 1.29
N ILE A 135 -3.82 7.43 1.38
CA ILE A 135 -4.19 6.32 2.26
C ILE A 135 -4.73 5.17 1.41
N LEU A 136 -4.10 3.99 1.53
CA LEU A 136 -4.65 2.71 1.09
C LEU A 136 -5.14 1.99 2.35
N ARG A 137 -6.44 1.70 2.43
CA ARG A 137 -7.04 1.15 3.65
C ARG A 137 -7.86 -0.08 3.34
N GLU A 138 -7.56 -1.16 4.06
CA GLU A 138 -8.40 -2.35 4.18
C GLU A 138 -9.21 -2.23 5.47
N ASN A 139 -10.55 -2.18 5.36
CA ASN A 139 -11.49 -2.09 6.48
C ASN A 139 -12.33 -3.37 6.65
N GLY A 140 -12.15 -4.34 5.76
CA GLY A 140 -12.84 -5.62 5.82
C GLY A 140 -12.26 -6.57 6.87
N THR A 141 -12.55 -7.84 6.71
CA THR A 141 -12.05 -8.90 7.60
C THR A 141 -10.82 -9.63 7.05
N GLY A 142 -10.37 -9.25 5.87
CA GLY A 142 -9.24 -9.85 5.17
C GLY A 142 -7.94 -9.07 5.30
N ASP A 143 -6.95 -9.45 4.51
CA ASP A 143 -5.64 -8.83 4.43
C ASP A 143 -5.56 -7.90 3.21
N LEU A 144 -4.81 -6.81 3.32
CA LEU A 144 -4.33 -6.08 2.14
C LEU A 144 -3.16 -6.87 1.51
N LYS A 145 -3.42 -7.57 0.42
CA LYS A 145 -2.40 -8.36 -0.30
C LYS A 145 -1.85 -7.58 -1.48
N ILE A 146 -0.55 -7.26 -1.41
CA ILE A 146 0.19 -6.66 -2.53
C ILE A 146 1.05 -7.77 -3.14
N LEU A 147 0.64 -8.29 -4.30
CA LEU A 147 1.27 -9.44 -4.95
C LEU A 147 2.00 -9.00 -6.21
N SER A 148 3.30 -9.24 -6.24
CA SER A 148 4.17 -8.94 -7.38
C SER A 148 5.43 -9.79 -7.28
N SER A 149 6.09 -10.05 -8.38
CA SER A 149 7.43 -10.67 -8.39
C SER A 149 8.49 -9.82 -7.66
N ARG A 150 8.26 -8.49 -7.58
CA ARG A 150 9.11 -7.57 -6.82
C ARG A 150 8.30 -6.39 -6.32
N ILE A 151 8.35 -6.14 -5.01
CA ILE A 151 7.75 -4.95 -4.37
C ILE A 151 8.90 -4.08 -3.88
N GLN A 152 8.89 -2.81 -4.25
CA GLN A 152 9.87 -1.81 -3.83
C GLN A 152 9.16 -0.63 -3.17
N LEU A 153 9.61 -0.27 -1.98
CA LEU A 153 9.20 0.94 -1.25
C LEU A 153 10.37 1.93 -1.24
N GLY A 154 10.11 3.17 -1.52
CA GLY A 154 11.12 4.23 -1.58
C GLY A 154 10.66 5.54 -0.99
N HIS A 155 11.56 6.51 -0.84
CA HIS A 155 11.31 7.78 -0.16
C HIS A 155 11.17 8.98 -1.11
N THR A 156 11.51 8.88 -2.39
CA THR A 156 11.54 10.03 -3.30
C THR A 156 10.57 9.92 -4.47
N ARG A 157 10.24 11.10 -5.03
CA ARG A 157 9.45 11.23 -6.26
C ARG A 157 10.16 10.69 -7.52
N ASN A 158 11.49 10.46 -7.45
CA ASN A 158 12.27 9.95 -8.56
C ASN A 158 12.86 8.58 -8.22
N PRO A 159 12.25 7.47 -8.65
CA PRO A 159 12.73 6.12 -8.38
C PRO A 159 14.08 5.79 -9.04
N ALA A 160 14.57 6.65 -9.95
CA ALA A 160 15.88 6.46 -10.60
C ALA A 160 17.08 6.87 -9.72
N VAL A 161 16.86 7.49 -8.56
CA VAL A 161 17.93 8.06 -7.71
C VAL A 161 18.20 7.24 -6.45
N GLY A 162 17.74 5.99 -6.39
CA GLY A 162 18.30 5.04 -5.41
C GLY A 162 17.83 5.16 -3.97
N ASP A 163 16.75 5.90 -3.68
CA ASP A 163 16.20 6.00 -2.31
C ASP A 163 15.24 4.84 -1.98
N THR A 164 15.74 3.64 -2.15
CA THR A 164 15.06 2.43 -1.70
C THR A 164 15.04 2.37 -0.18
N ALA A 165 13.87 2.12 0.41
CA ALA A 165 13.72 1.83 1.83
C ALA A 165 13.62 0.33 2.09
N ALA A 166 12.80 -0.36 1.29
CA ALA A 166 12.64 -1.80 1.39
C ALA A 166 12.42 -2.43 0.00
N VAL A 167 12.86 -3.66 -0.16
CA VAL A 167 12.62 -4.49 -1.35
C VAL A 167 12.22 -5.89 -0.89
N PHE A 168 11.18 -6.45 -1.52
CA PHE A 168 10.75 -7.83 -1.36
C PHE A 168 10.74 -8.48 -2.75
N THR A 169 11.49 -9.55 -2.94
CA THR A 169 11.66 -10.22 -4.24
C THR A 169 11.18 -11.66 -4.12
N GLU A 170 10.34 -12.11 -5.06
CA GLU A 170 9.90 -13.50 -5.14
C GLU A 170 11.09 -14.44 -5.31
N GLY A 171 11.22 -15.44 -4.43
CA GLY A 171 12.35 -16.36 -4.42
C GLY A 171 13.71 -15.73 -4.06
N GLY A 172 13.74 -14.45 -3.70
CA GLY A 172 14.92 -13.69 -3.33
C GLY A 172 14.89 -13.17 -1.90
N ALA A 173 15.81 -12.23 -1.62
CA ALA A 173 15.92 -11.60 -0.30
C ALA A 173 14.80 -10.57 -0.05
N SER A 174 14.42 -10.42 1.21
CA SER A 174 13.78 -9.20 1.73
C SER A 174 14.89 -8.28 2.24
N GLU A 175 14.89 -7.04 1.81
CA GLU A 175 15.98 -6.09 2.05
C GLU A 175 15.47 -4.80 2.70
N LEU A 176 16.22 -4.26 3.65
CA LEU A 176 16.03 -2.92 4.20
C LEU A 176 17.26 -2.05 3.91
N TRP A 177 17.02 -0.80 3.55
CA TRP A 177 18.02 0.14 3.08
C TRP A 177 17.97 1.46 3.85
N PHE A 178 19.11 2.12 3.98
CA PHE A 178 19.22 3.47 4.53
C PHE A 178 20.30 4.25 3.77
N ASN A 179 19.93 5.39 3.19
CA ASN A 179 20.81 6.23 2.38
C ASN A 179 21.55 5.41 1.30
N SER A 180 20.80 4.70 0.47
CA SER A 180 21.32 3.85 -0.63
C SER A 180 22.27 2.72 -0.19
N ASN A 181 22.38 2.46 1.11
CA ASN A 181 23.16 1.35 1.65
C ASN A 181 22.24 0.29 2.24
N LYS A 182 22.44 -0.96 1.82
CA LYS A 182 21.74 -2.11 2.41
C LYS A 182 22.16 -2.25 3.88
N LYS A 183 21.20 -2.39 4.78
CA LYS A 183 21.41 -2.55 6.23
C LYS A 183 20.99 -3.91 6.75
N PHE A 184 20.02 -4.53 6.09
CA PHE A 184 19.51 -5.85 6.46
C PHE A 184 19.10 -6.60 5.19
N GLU A 185 19.33 -7.91 5.17
CA GLU A 185 18.72 -8.82 4.19
C GLU A 185 18.45 -10.18 4.78
N THR A 186 17.40 -10.86 4.26
CA THR A 186 17.20 -12.29 4.52
C THR A 186 18.04 -13.12 3.55
N VAL A 187 18.61 -14.22 4.05
CA VAL A 187 19.35 -15.20 3.26
C VAL A 187 18.79 -16.60 3.52
N ALA A 188 19.16 -17.59 2.71
CA ALA A 188 18.60 -18.95 2.80
C ALA A 188 18.67 -19.57 4.20
N ILE A 189 19.66 -19.21 5.01
CA ILE A 189 19.91 -19.77 6.35
C ILE A 189 19.77 -18.73 7.48
N GLY A 190 19.14 -17.59 7.24
CA GLY A 190 18.97 -16.56 8.27
C GLY A 190 18.88 -15.15 7.73
N ALA A 191 19.58 -14.22 8.37
CA ALA A 191 19.64 -12.82 7.98
C ALA A 191 21.05 -12.25 8.16
N THR A 192 21.38 -11.27 7.31
CA THR A 192 22.63 -10.51 7.38
C THR A 192 22.34 -9.07 7.78
N ILE A 193 23.13 -8.54 8.73
CA ILE A 193 23.15 -7.12 9.08
C ILE A 193 24.46 -6.53 8.59
N PHE A 194 24.35 -5.45 7.82
CA PHE A 194 25.49 -4.73 7.24
C PHE A 194 25.83 -3.52 8.13
N GLY A 195 26.80 -3.66 8.98
CA GLY A 195 27.23 -2.67 9.97
C GLY A 195 26.99 -3.13 11.40
N ASP A 196 26.78 -2.18 12.31
CA ASP A 196 26.60 -2.48 13.72
C ASP A 196 25.19 -3.03 14.02
N PHE A 197 25.14 -4.05 14.87
CA PHE A 197 23.90 -4.58 15.45
C PHE A 197 23.82 -4.15 16.92
N ILE A 198 22.98 -3.14 17.20
CA ILE A 198 22.79 -2.61 18.54
C ILE A 198 21.48 -3.13 19.12
N VAL A 199 21.55 -3.82 20.26
CA VAL A 199 20.36 -4.24 21.03
C VAL A 199 20.31 -3.44 22.31
N ALA A 200 19.28 -2.60 22.47
CA ALA A 200 19.08 -1.80 23.68
C ALA A 200 18.52 -2.59 24.88
N GLY A 201 18.19 -3.87 24.67
CA GLY A 201 17.61 -4.75 25.68
C GLY A 201 18.35 -6.10 25.79
N VAL A 202 17.59 -7.17 25.92
CA VAL A 202 18.12 -8.52 26.08
C VAL A 202 18.17 -9.25 24.75
N THR A 203 19.29 -9.92 24.48
CA THR A 203 19.42 -10.86 23.36
C THR A 203 19.39 -12.29 23.92
N THR A 204 18.44 -13.12 23.47
CA THR A 204 18.37 -14.53 23.79
C THR A 204 18.75 -15.36 22.57
N THR A 205 19.81 -16.14 22.65
CA THR A 205 20.24 -17.04 21.58
C THR A 205 20.54 -18.43 22.16
N GLN A 206 20.34 -19.47 21.38
CA GLN A 206 20.76 -20.84 21.79
C GLN A 206 22.29 -20.98 21.70
N LYS A 207 22.91 -20.28 20.75
CA LYS A 207 24.35 -20.29 20.55
C LYS A 207 24.78 -18.94 19.98
N LEU A 208 25.79 -18.35 20.61
CA LEU A 208 26.49 -17.17 20.08
C LEU A 208 27.88 -17.58 19.62
N ASN A 209 28.19 -17.43 18.34
CA ASN A 209 29.53 -17.68 17.79
C ASN A 209 30.17 -16.34 17.45
N VAL A 210 31.23 -15.98 18.15
CA VAL A 210 32.01 -14.77 17.91
C VAL A 210 33.36 -15.17 17.31
N THR A 211 33.58 -14.83 16.06
CA THR A 211 34.85 -15.15 15.37
C THR A 211 35.95 -14.13 15.60
N GLY A 212 35.65 -13.02 16.23
CA GLY A 212 36.58 -11.95 16.61
C GLY A 212 36.71 -11.84 18.14
N VAL A 213 36.69 -10.61 18.65
CA VAL A 213 36.78 -10.32 20.08
C VAL A 213 35.39 -10.15 20.68
N ALA A 214 35.11 -10.80 21.78
CA ALA A 214 33.96 -10.51 22.63
C ALA A 214 34.40 -9.64 23.82
N THR A 215 33.83 -8.43 23.95
CA THR A 215 34.06 -7.54 25.08
C THR A 215 32.79 -7.48 25.91
N VAL A 216 32.91 -7.80 27.19
CA VAL A 216 31.82 -7.74 28.16
C VAL A 216 32.08 -6.52 29.07
N GLY A 217 31.28 -5.46 28.91
CA GLY A 217 31.41 -4.22 29.70
C GLY A 217 30.83 -4.29 31.12
N GLY A 218 30.13 -5.38 31.43
CA GLY A 218 29.59 -5.67 32.78
C GLY A 218 30.05 -7.04 33.27
N ALA A 219 29.24 -7.72 34.07
CA ALA A 219 29.54 -9.05 34.53
C ALA A 219 29.23 -10.11 33.46
N LEU A 220 30.10 -11.10 33.29
CA LEU A 220 29.77 -12.36 32.65
C LEU A 220 29.26 -13.32 33.74
N SER A 221 27.96 -13.59 33.75
CA SER A 221 27.34 -14.48 34.71
C SER A 221 27.18 -15.88 34.13
N LEU A 222 27.79 -16.86 34.75
CA LEU A 222 27.66 -18.26 34.42
C LEU A 222 27.01 -18.96 35.64
N PRO A 223 25.86 -19.63 35.45
CA PRO A 223 25.22 -20.39 36.53
C PRO A 223 26.11 -21.54 37.07
N ASP A 224 25.77 -22.05 38.26
CA ASP A 224 26.42 -23.22 38.83
C ASP A 224 26.49 -24.38 37.83
N ASN A 225 27.58 -25.11 37.86
CA ASN A 225 27.89 -26.21 36.95
C ASN A 225 28.06 -25.78 35.45
N THR A 226 27.96 -24.47 35.12
CA THR A 226 28.28 -23.95 33.80
C THR A 226 29.77 -23.60 33.75
N LYS A 227 30.48 -24.07 32.75
CA LYS A 227 31.93 -23.96 32.64
C LYS A 227 32.33 -22.90 31.58
N ALA A 228 33.26 -22.01 31.98
CA ALA A 228 34.08 -21.31 31.00
C ALA A 228 35.15 -22.27 30.50
N GLN A 229 35.13 -22.63 29.21
CA GLN A 229 36.04 -23.62 28.62
C GLN A 229 37.04 -22.92 27.70
N PHE A 230 38.31 -23.29 27.86
CA PHE A 230 39.40 -22.83 27.01
C PHE A 230 40.12 -24.03 26.40
N GLY A 231 40.55 -23.89 25.14
CA GLY A 231 41.16 -24.99 24.40
C GLY A 231 40.10 -25.83 23.65
N THR A 232 40.52 -26.54 22.60
CA THR A 232 39.64 -27.31 21.69
C THR A 232 38.94 -28.45 22.41
N GLY A 233 39.59 -29.06 23.40
CA GLY A 233 39.06 -30.18 24.20
C GLY A 233 38.43 -29.75 25.54
N GLY A 234 38.44 -28.46 25.85
CA GLY A 234 38.11 -27.96 27.18
C GLY A 234 39.26 -28.18 28.14
N ASP A 235 40.48 -27.88 27.69
CA ASP A 235 41.71 -28.20 28.40
C ASP A 235 41.83 -27.45 29.75
N LEU A 236 41.33 -26.20 29.80
CA LEU A 236 41.20 -25.42 31.05
C LEU A 236 39.73 -25.08 31.30
N LEU A 237 39.22 -25.36 32.48
CA LEU A 237 37.87 -25.11 32.93
C LEU A 237 37.89 -24.17 34.14
N ILE A 238 37.01 -23.16 34.14
CA ILE A 238 36.75 -22.30 35.29
C ILE A 238 35.24 -22.35 35.55
N TYR A 239 34.86 -22.77 36.77
CA TYR A 239 33.45 -22.95 37.14
C TYR A 239 33.23 -22.99 38.66
N HIS A 240 31.96 -22.92 39.07
CA HIS A 240 31.47 -23.16 40.44
C HIS A 240 30.46 -24.30 40.38
N ASP A 241 30.54 -25.26 41.33
CA ASP A 241 29.71 -26.47 41.32
C ASP A 241 28.53 -26.44 42.33
N SER A 242 28.21 -25.30 42.87
CA SER A 242 27.25 -25.01 43.95
C SER A 242 27.89 -25.07 45.36
N SER A 243 29.12 -25.52 45.49
CA SER A 243 29.88 -25.61 46.75
C SER A 243 31.25 -24.99 46.61
N ASP A 244 31.98 -25.40 45.58
CA ASP A 244 33.39 -25.06 45.40
C ASP A 244 33.62 -24.41 44.03
N SER A 245 34.67 -23.57 43.96
CA SER A 245 35.14 -22.92 42.72
C SER A 245 36.43 -23.57 42.25
N TYR A 246 36.50 -23.84 40.96
CA TYR A 246 37.60 -24.57 40.32
C TYR A 246 38.28 -23.76 39.24
N ILE A 247 39.60 -23.87 39.19
CA ILE A 247 40.44 -23.65 38.01
C ILE A 247 41.06 -25.01 37.72
N ASP A 248 40.53 -25.73 36.76
CA ASP A 248 40.79 -27.15 36.52
C ASP A 248 41.46 -27.33 35.16
N ASP A 249 42.77 -27.67 35.20
CA ASP A 249 43.57 -27.96 34.01
C ASP A 249 43.49 -29.46 33.72
N GLN A 250 42.79 -29.79 32.61
CA GLN A 250 42.60 -31.16 32.12
C GLN A 250 43.43 -31.45 30.87
N GLY A 251 44.26 -30.48 30.45
CA GLY A 251 45.14 -30.63 29.29
C GLY A 251 46.36 -31.51 29.54
N THR A 252 47.29 -31.47 28.62
CA THR A 252 48.55 -32.26 28.70
C THR A 252 49.73 -31.48 29.22
N GLY A 253 49.56 -30.22 29.54
CA GLY A 253 50.61 -29.30 30.02
C GLY A 253 50.47 -29.00 31.51
N ASP A 254 51.17 -27.99 31.97
CA ASP A 254 51.13 -27.50 33.35
C ASP A 254 50.16 -26.29 33.43
N LEU A 255 49.46 -26.14 34.56
CA LEU A 255 48.78 -24.89 34.90
C LEU A 255 49.82 -23.84 35.33
N ILE A 256 50.13 -22.90 34.48
CA ILE A 256 51.13 -21.84 34.76
C ILE A 256 50.42 -20.56 35.19
N ILE A 257 50.61 -20.15 36.45
CA ILE A 257 50.14 -18.88 37.02
C ILE A 257 51.30 -17.92 37.11
N ARG A 258 51.24 -16.77 36.42
CA ARG A 258 52.32 -15.75 36.40
C ARG A 258 51.79 -14.43 36.91
N GLY A 259 52.54 -13.78 37.83
CA GLY A 259 52.36 -12.40 38.24
C GLY A 259 53.52 -11.54 37.75
N SER A 260 53.32 -10.24 37.56
CA SER A 260 54.39 -9.25 37.30
C SER A 260 55.13 -8.85 38.60
N ALA A 261 54.59 -9.21 39.75
CA ALA A 261 55.15 -9.06 41.08
C ALA A 261 54.88 -10.38 41.83
N ASP A 262 54.57 -10.32 43.12
CA ASP A 262 54.29 -11.52 43.93
C ASP A 262 53.01 -12.22 43.49
N ILE A 263 52.92 -13.56 43.66
CA ILE A 263 51.69 -14.35 43.63
C ILE A 263 51.26 -14.58 45.09
N LYS A 264 50.00 -14.24 45.39
CA LYS A 264 49.42 -14.34 46.73
C LYS A 264 48.16 -15.19 46.73
N LEU A 265 48.07 -16.17 47.64
CA LEU A 265 46.86 -16.85 48.02
C LEU A 265 46.40 -16.31 49.35
N GLN A 266 45.17 -15.81 49.43
CA GLN A 266 44.63 -15.11 50.57
C GLN A 266 43.24 -15.58 50.94
N SER A 267 42.84 -15.39 52.19
CA SER A 267 41.43 -15.48 52.59
C SER A 267 40.60 -14.35 52.01
N ALA A 268 39.26 -14.44 52.08
CA ALA A 268 38.36 -13.37 51.71
C ALA A 268 38.55 -12.10 52.57
N SER A 269 39.11 -12.22 53.79
CA SER A 269 39.49 -11.10 54.69
C SER A 269 40.83 -10.49 54.35
N GLY A 270 41.60 -11.09 53.43
CA GLY A 270 42.92 -10.60 53.01
C GLY A 270 44.09 -11.20 53.83
N GLU A 271 43.86 -12.22 54.66
CA GLU A 271 44.92 -12.95 55.31
C GLU A 271 45.73 -13.78 54.33
N ASN A 272 47.07 -13.76 54.48
CA ASN A 272 47.97 -14.53 53.63
C ASN A 272 47.97 -16.00 54.01
N TYR A 273 47.86 -16.89 53.04
CA TYR A 273 48.15 -18.30 53.16
C TYR A 273 49.49 -18.63 52.52
N ILE A 274 49.75 -18.16 51.34
CA ILE A 274 51.01 -18.35 50.60
C ILE A 274 51.35 -17.07 49.88
N ILE A 275 52.63 -16.61 49.95
CA ILE A 275 53.20 -15.59 49.11
C ILE A 275 54.41 -16.18 48.38
N ALA A 276 54.41 -16.14 47.06
CA ALA A 276 55.57 -16.36 46.23
C ALA A 276 56.12 -15.01 45.81
N ASN A 277 57.21 -14.56 46.41
CA ASN A 277 57.87 -13.30 46.18
C ASN A 277 58.65 -13.32 44.85
N ASP A 278 58.55 -12.29 44.00
CA ASP A 278 59.18 -12.20 42.66
C ASP A 278 60.72 -12.40 42.76
N THR A 279 61.35 -11.83 43.74
CA THR A 279 62.80 -11.88 43.92
C THR A 279 63.26 -12.60 45.23
N GLY A 280 62.37 -13.40 45.81
CA GLY A 280 62.62 -13.95 47.12
C GLY A 280 62.12 -15.39 47.33
N SER A 281 61.77 -15.69 48.56
CA SER A 281 61.28 -16.98 48.99
C SER A 281 59.79 -17.22 48.73
N VAL A 282 59.34 -18.46 48.73
CA VAL A 282 57.94 -18.81 48.94
C VAL A 282 57.67 -18.85 50.44
N GLU A 283 56.69 -18.13 50.92
CA GLU A 283 56.35 -18.02 52.34
C GLU A 283 54.94 -18.59 52.58
N ALA A 284 54.85 -19.46 53.57
CA ALA A 284 53.55 -20.02 54.05
C ALA A 284 53.22 -19.37 55.40
N TYR A 285 51.93 -19.02 55.56
CA TYR A 285 51.45 -18.31 56.76
C TYR A 285 50.38 -19.12 57.47
N PHE A 286 50.44 -19.08 58.82
CA PHE A 286 49.38 -19.49 59.66
C PHE A 286 48.99 -18.34 60.60
N ASP A 287 47.72 -17.94 60.58
CA ASP A 287 47.22 -16.86 61.41
C ASP A 287 48.09 -15.54 61.21
N ASN A 288 48.32 -15.16 59.93
CA ASN A 288 49.21 -14.07 59.53
C ASN A 288 50.66 -14.13 60.09
N SER A 289 51.03 -15.24 60.68
CA SER A 289 52.40 -15.40 61.14
C SER A 289 53.15 -16.38 60.21
N LYS A 290 54.37 -15.98 59.81
CA LYS A 290 55.21 -16.69 58.84
C LYS A 290 55.78 -17.94 59.43
#